data_78bac82bc06f11a07d7fa6df954a5d0b
#
_entry.id   78bac82bc06f11a07d7fa6df954a5d0b
#
_cell.length_a   1.000
_cell.length_b   1.000
_cell.length_c   1.000
_cell.angle_alpha   90.00
_cell.angle_beta   90.00
_cell.angle_gamma   90.00
#
_symmetry.space_group_name_H-M   'P 1'
#
loop_
_entity.id
_entity.type
_entity.pdbx_description
1 polymer ?
#
loop_
_entity_poly.entity_id
_entity_poly.type
_entity_poly.pdbx_seq_one_letter_code
_entity_poly.pdbx_strand_id
1 'polypeptide(L)'
;MSMYHKHEGGRTMKLGFIGCGNMAKAIIKGIVSSELVPTSDICASNASEAHAKASAEELGISTSTNNLSVVENSDIIFLSVKPYQYADVIAEIKDSMREDQLIVTIAPGKTIAWLTEQFGKPTKIIRTAPNTPALVGEGLTAYHANELVSDDFFS
;
A
#
# COMPACT_ATOMS: atom_id res chain seq x y z
N MET A 1 -7.07 -1.07 16.03
CA MET A 1 -5.66 -1.07 15.61
C MET A 1 -5.46 -0.09 14.48
N SER A 2 -4.41 0.65 14.52
CA SER A 2 -4.06 1.59 13.45
C SER A 2 -2.77 1.15 12.77
N MET A 3 -2.77 1.15 11.45
CA MET A 3 -1.55 0.92 10.67
C MET A 3 -0.76 2.23 10.50
N TYR A 4 -1.32 3.32 10.97
CA TYR A 4 -0.77 4.64 10.76
C TYR A 4 -0.37 5.23 12.11
N HIS A 5 0.88 5.64 12.21
CA HIS A 5 1.41 6.27 13.41
C HIS A 5 2.13 7.54 13.06
N LYS A 6 2.00 8.54 13.91
CA LYS A 6 2.85 9.72 13.82
C LYS A 6 4.20 9.39 14.40
N HIS A 7 5.26 9.77 13.71
CA HIS A 7 6.59 9.71 14.26
C HIS A 7 6.77 10.78 15.31
N GLU A 8 7.72 10.57 16.20
CA GLU A 8 8.14 11.62 17.11
C GLU A 8 8.54 12.84 16.29
N GLY A 9 8.17 14.01 16.74
CA GLY A 9 8.40 15.24 16.01
C GLY A 9 7.27 15.61 15.05
N GLY A 10 6.18 14.83 15.03
CA GLY A 10 4.98 15.17 14.26
C GLY A 10 4.95 14.72 12.80
N ARG A 11 5.98 14.00 12.35
CA ARG A 11 5.99 13.45 11.01
C ARG A 11 4.96 12.33 10.88
N THR A 12 4.16 12.36 9.81
CA THR A 12 3.18 11.32 9.51
C THR A 12 3.73 10.35 8.47
N MET A 13 3.22 9.12 8.49
CA MET A 13 3.54 8.11 7.48
C MET A 13 2.89 8.46 6.16
N LYS A 14 3.60 8.24 5.07
CA LYS A 14 3.08 8.41 3.73
C LYS A 14 2.69 7.05 3.15
N LEU A 15 1.53 6.99 2.54
CA LEU A 15 0.99 5.77 1.95
C LEU A 15 1.07 5.84 0.43
N GLY A 16 1.47 4.73 -0.18
CA GLY A 16 1.49 4.61 -1.63
C GLY A 16 0.72 3.38 -2.08
N PHE A 17 0.00 3.50 -3.17
CA PHE A 17 -0.76 2.40 -3.75
C PHE A 17 -0.28 2.14 -5.16
N ILE A 18 0.29 0.97 -5.40
CA ILE A 18 0.66 0.56 -6.76
C ILE A 18 -0.54 -0.17 -7.33
N GLY A 19 -1.20 0.47 -8.32
CA GLY A 19 -2.48 0.03 -8.84
C GLY A 19 -3.63 0.66 -8.06
N CYS A 20 -4.42 1.49 -8.72
CA CYS A 20 -5.53 2.18 -8.08
C CYS A 20 -6.85 1.76 -8.71
N GLY A 21 -7.19 0.48 -8.53
CA GLY A 21 -8.47 -0.06 -8.94
C GLY A 21 -9.53 0.10 -7.86
N ASN A 22 -10.66 -0.58 -8.02
CA ASN A 22 -11.79 -0.43 -7.10
C ASN A 22 -11.43 -0.75 -5.65
N MET A 23 -10.62 -1.79 -5.42
CA MET A 23 -10.23 -2.17 -4.07
C MET A 23 -9.37 -1.10 -3.42
N ALA A 24 -8.36 -0.60 -4.15
CA ALA A 24 -7.49 0.45 -3.63
C ALA A 24 -8.29 1.72 -3.33
N LYS A 25 -9.21 2.09 -4.22
CA LYS A 25 -10.07 3.26 -4.01
C LYS A 25 -10.90 3.13 -2.75
N ALA A 26 -11.48 1.95 -2.51
CA ALA A 26 -12.28 1.70 -1.32
C ALA A 26 -11.44 1.85 -0.05
N ILE A 27 -10.22 1.30 -0.06
CA ILE A 27 -9.30 1.41 1.07
C ILE A 27 -8.92 2.87 1.33
N ILE A 28 -8.58 3.60 0.27
CA ILE A 28 -8.21 5.01 0.38
C ILE A 28 -9.36 5.83 0.93
N LYS A 29 -10.57 5.63 0.42
CA LYS A 29 -11.76 6.34 0.90
C LYS A 29 -12.02 6.05 2.38
N GLY A 30 -11.84 4.80 2.80
CA GLY A 30 -11.99 4.43 4.21
C GLY A 30 -10.97 5.12 5.10
N ILE A 31 -9.72 5.14 4.68
CA ILE A 31 -8.64 5.79 5.43
C ILE A 31 -8.89 7.30 5.55
N VAL A 32 -9.26 7.94 4.45
CA VAL A 32 -9.52 9.38 4.43
C VAL A 32 -10.75 9.73 5.28
N SER A 33 -11.82 8.93 5.18
CA SER A 33 -13.03 9.14 5.98
C SER A 33 -12.78 9.00 7.47
N SER A 34 -11.85 8.13 7.85
CA SER A 34 -11.49 7.92 9.25
C SER A 34 -10.49 8.97 9.76
N GLU A 35 -10.08 9.90 8.91
CA GLU A 35 -9.10 10.94 9.24
C GLU A 35 -7.76 10.41 9.75
N LEU A 36 -7.41 9.16 9.36
CA LEU A 36 -6.16 8.56 9.76
C LEU A 36 -4.97 9.17 9.03
N VAL A 37 -5.15 9.44 7.74
CA VAL A 37 -4.09 10.00 6.89
C VAL A 37 -4.71 11.05 5.98
N PRO A 38 -4.14 12.25 5.91
CA PRO A 38 -4.65 13.26 4.96
C PRO A 38 -4.34 12.86 3.52
N THR A 39 -5.14 13.35 2.59
CA THR A 39 -4.95 13.06 1.16
C THR A 39 -3.58 13.49 0.65
N SER A 40 -2.98 14.52 1.26
CA SER A 40 -1.65 15.00 0.88
C SER A 40 -0.54 13.99 1.17
N ASP A 41 -0.79 12.99 2.02
CA ASP A 41 0.17 11.95 2.37
C ASP A 41 -0.13 10.62 1.66
N ILE A 42 -1.03 10.63 0.69
CA ILE A 42 -1.39 9.44 -0.08
C ILE A 42 -1.08 9.66 -1.55
N CYS A 43 -0.44 8.69 -2.17
CA CYS A 43 -0.21 8.71 -3.62
C CYS A 43 -0.52 7.34 -4.22
N ALA A 44 -0.70 7.30 -5.53
CA ALA A 44 -1.04 6.05 -6.20
C ALA A 44 -0.51 6.06 -7.64
N SER A 45 -0.41 4.88 -8.23
CA SER A 45 -0.09 4.72 -9.63
C SER A 45 -1.18 3.95 -10.35
N ASN A 46 -1.33 4.22 -11.64
CA ASN A 46 -2.26 3.52 -12.52
C ASN A 46 -1.53 3.13 -13.79
N ALA A 47 -2.09 2.16 -14.52
CA ALA A 47 -1.49 1.67 -15.75
C ALA A 47 -1.55 2.69 -16.90
N SER A 48 -2.48 3.65 -16.86
CA SER A 48 -2.62 4.67 -17.89
C SER A 48 -2.82 6.05 -17.30
N GLU A 49 -2.45 7.07 -18.06
CA GLU A 49 -2.63 8.45 -17.62
C GLU A 49 -4.11 8.82 -17.43
N ALA A 50 -4.99 8.26 -18.26
CA ALA A 50 -6.43 8.51 -18.12
C ALA A 50 -6.95 8.00 -16.79
N HIS A 51 -6.55 6.78 -16.40
CA HIS A 51 -6.94 6.23 -15.11
C HIS A 51 -6.31 6.97 -13.95
N ALA A 52 -5.04 7.38 -14.10
CA ALA A 52 -4.36 8.15 -13.06
C ALA A 52 -5.08 9.48 -12.81
N LYS A 53 -5.43 10.17 -13.88
CA LYS A 53 -6.15 11.45 -13.78
C LYS A 53 -7.52 11.26 -13.12
N ALA A 54 -8.26 10.23 -13.54
CA ALA A 54 -9.58 9.95 -12.97
C ALA A 54 -9.47 9.65 -11.47
N SER A 55 -8.48 8.88 -11.06
CA SER A 55 -8.26 8.57 -9.64
C SER A 55 -7.90 9.81 -8.84
N ALA A 56 -7.07 10.69 -9.39
CA ALA A 56 -6.70 11.93 -8.73
C ALA A 56 -7.93 12.80 -8.48
N GLU A 57 -8.79 12.92 -9.49
CA GLU A 57 -10.00 13.72 -9.39
C GLU A 57 -11.00 13.12 -8.40
N GLU A 58 -11.14 11.80 -8.41
CA GLU A 58 -12.08 11.11 -7.54
C GLU A 58 -11.65 11.14 -6.08
N LEU A 59 -10.36 10.95 -5.81
CA LEU A 59 -9.85 10.73 -4.46
C LEU A 59 -9.16 11.94 -3.85
N GLY A 60 -8.78 12.91 -4.67
CA GLY A 60 -8.07 14.09 -4.19
C GLY A 60 -6.63 13.81 -3.80
N ILE A 61 -6.01 12.77 -4.36
CA ILE A 61 -4.63 12.39 -4.06
C ILE A 61 -3.72 12.59 -5.28
N SER A 62 -2.42 12.50 -5.07
CA SER A 62 -1.45 12.52 -6.17
C SER A 62 -1.43 11.17 -6.86
N THR A 63 -1.49 11.16 -8.18
CA THR A 63 -1.43 9.93 -8.97
C THR A 63 -0.46 10.09 -10.13
N SER A 64 0.06 8.97 -10.61
CA SER A 64 0.95 8.94 -11.77
C SER A 64 0.87 7.57 -12.44
N THR A 65 1.64 7.38 -13.50
CA THR A 65 1.81 6.07 -14.11
C THR A 65 3.15 5.43 -13.72
N ASN A 66 3.89 6.07 -12.82
CA ASN A 66 5.23 5.65 -12.44
C ASN A 66 5.24 4.98 -11.07
N ASN A 67 5.39 3.65 -11.05
CA ASN A 67 5.45 2.88 -9.81
C ASN A 67 6.64 3.26 -8.93
N LEU A 68 7.77 3.61 -9.53
CA LEU A 68 8.97 3.99 -8.77
C LEU A 68 8.75 5.28 -8.00
N SER A 69 8.00 6.22 -8.57
CA SER A 69 7.64 7.45 -7.88
C SER A 69 6.84 7.17 -6.62
N VAL A 70 5.92 6.22 -6.69
CA VAL A 70 5.15 5.79 -5.51
C VAL A 70 6.06 5.22 -4.43
N VAL A 71 6.99 4.35 -4.82
CA VAL A 71 7.94 3.74 -3.88
C VAL A 71 8.80 4.80 -3.21
N GLU A 72 9.33 5.73 -3.99
CA GLU A 72 10.22 6.78 -3.45
C GLU A 72 9.52 7.69 -2.44
N ASN A 73 8.23 7.91 -2.61
CA ASN A 73 7.48 8.86 -1.80
C ASN A 73 6.63 8.23 -0.70
N SER A 74 6.78 6.94 -0.44
CA SER A 74 5.91 6.24 0.50
C SER A 74 6.69 5.51 1.57
N ASP A 75 6.12 5.44 2.76
CA ASP A 75 6.65 4.62 3.87
C ASP A 75 5.97 3.26 3.89
N ILE A 76 4.70 3.22 3.51
CA ILE A 76 3.90 2.00 3.42
C ILE A 76 3.39 1.89 2.00
N ILE A 77 3.67 0.77 1.35
CA ILE A 77 3.32 0.55 -0.06
C ILE A 77 2.32 -0.59 -0.17
N PHE A 78 1.14 -0.28 -0.69
CA PHE A 78 0.10 -1.26 -0.94
C PHE A 78 0.24 -1.79 -2.36
N LEU A 79 0.43 -3.11 -2.50
CA LEU A 79 0.42 -3.76 -3.80
C LEU A 79 -1.02 -4.15 -4.11
N SER A 80 -1.67 -3.32 -4.91
CA SER A 80 -3.09 -3.46 -5.24
C SER A 80 -3.34 -3.70 -6.73
N VAL A 81 -2.33 -4.18 -7.44
CA VAL A 81 -2.48 -4.64 -8.82
C VAL A 81 -3.08 -6.04 -8.85
N LYS A 82 -3.41 -6.52 -10.04
CA LYS A 82 -3.94 -7.88 -10.20
C LYS A 82 -2.88 -8.92 -9.80
N PRO A 83 -3.31 -10.08 -9.29
CA PRO A 83 -2.34 -11.10 -8.84
C PRO A 83 -1.29 -11.49 -9.88
N TYR A 84 -1.69 -11.58 -11.15
CA TYR A 84 -0.76 -11.95 -12.22
C TYR A 84 0.29 -10.86 -12.53
N GLN A 85 0.09 -9.64 -12.04
CA GLN A 85 1.01 -8.53 -12.24
C GLN A 85 2.05 -8.42 -11.12
N TYR A 86 1.90 -9.14 -10.04
CA TYR A 86 2.76 -9.01 -8.86
C TYR A 86 4.23 -9.25 -9.18
N ALA A 87 4.54 -10.32 -9.89
CA ALA A 87 5.94 -10.65 -10.19
C ALA A 87 6.63 -9.52 -10.96
N ASP A 88 5.95 -8.98 -11.97
CA ASP A 88 6.51 -7.90 -12.79
C ASP A 88 6.66 -6.60 -12.00
N VAL A 89 5.68 -6.26 -11.18
CA VAL A 89 5.73 -5.05 -10.37
C VAL A 89 6.85 -5.15 -9.34
N ILE A 90 6.97 -6.29 -8.66
CA ILE A 90 8.02 -6.48 -7.65
C ILE A 90 9.39 -6.40 -8.32
N ALA A 91 9.55 -7.02 -9.49
CA ALA A 91 10.82 -6.93 -10.24
C ALA A 91 11.18 -5.49 -10.57
N GLU A 92 10.18 -4.67 -10.85
CA GLU A 92 10.39 -3.26 -11.15
C GLU A 92 10.83 -2.43 -9.94
N ILE A 93 10.23 -2.68 -8.78
CA ILE A 93 10.41 -1.81 -7.61
C ILE A 93 11.43 -2.30 -6.60
N LYS A 94 11.79 -3.59 -6.62
CA LYS A 94 12.59 -4.20 -5.54
C LYS A 94 13.92 -3.50 -5.29
N ASP A 95 14.56 -3.01 -6.34
CA ASP A 95 15.87 -2.36 -6.20
C ASP A 95 15.78 -0.94 -5.66
N SER A 96 14.59 -0.35 -5.68
CA SER A 96 14.33 0.99 -5.16
C SER A 96 13.76 0.98 -3.75
N MET A 97 13.48 -0.20 -3.20
CA MET A 97 12.92 -0.34 -1.85
C MET A 97 13.98 -0.06 -0.79
N ARG A 98 13.58 0.69 0.23
CA ARG A 98 14.40 0.93 1.42
C ARG A 98 14.04 -0.10 2.50
N GLU A 99 14.99 -0.37 3.41
CA GLU A 99 14.78 -1.35 4.49
C GLU A 99 13.65 -0.97 5.44
N ASP A 100 13.41 0.32 5.60
CA ASP A 100 12.39 0.82 6.54
C ASP A 100 10.97 0.80 5.96
N GLN A 101 10.82 0.49 4.68
CA GLN A 101 9.52 0.49 4.04
C GLN A 101 8.75 -0.80 4.29
N LEU A 102 7.41 -0.68 4.37
CA LEU A 102 6.51 -1.79 4.58
C LEU A 102 5.71 -2.06 3.31
N ILE A 103 5.64 -3.32 2.92
CA ILE A 103 4.77 -3.77 1.82
C ILE A 103 3.50 -4.36 2.43
N VAL A 104 2.36 -3.90 1.96
CA VAL A 104 1.05 -4.46 2.32
C VAL A 104 0.45 -5.06 1.06
N THR A 105 0.08 -6.34 1.11
CA THR A 105 -0.51 -7.01 -0.03
C THR A 105 -1.97 -7.35 0.26
N ILE A 106 -2.80 -7.24 -0.77
CA ILE A 106 -4.23 -7.52 -0.68
C ILE A 106 -4.66 -8.60 -1.67
N ALA A 107 -3.72 -9.19 -2.41
CA ALA A 107 -4.04 -10.22 -3.39
C ALA A 107 -4.15 -11.59 -2.71
N PRO A 108 -5.27 -12.31 -2.90
CA PRO A 108 -5.38 -13.67 -2.40
C PRO A 108 -4.39 -14.59 -3.11
N GLY A 109 -3.93 -15.62 -2.42
CA GLY A 109 -3.08 -16.64 -3.01
C GLY A 109 -1.59 -16.32 -3.05
N LYS A 110 -1.18 -15.12 -2.68
CA LYS A 110 0.26 -14.78 -2.61
C LYS A 110 0.74 -14.92 -1.17
N THR A 111 1.62 -15.90 -0.94
CA THR A 111 2.15 -16.16 0.40
C THR A 111 3.29 -15.21 0.73
N ILE A 112 3.58 -15.06 2.02
CA ILE A 112 4.74 -14.27 2.46
C ILE A 112 6.04 -14.89 1.92
N ALA A 113 6.14 -16.22 1.90
CA ALA A 113 7.32 -16.91 1.37
C ALA A 113 7.53 -16.56 -0.11
N TRP A 114 6.47 -16.62 -0.91
CA TRP A 114 6.55 -16.29 -2.33
C TRP A 114 6.96 -14.82 -2.53
N LEU A 115 6.33 -13.91 -1.77
CA LEU A 115 6.63 -12.48 -1.86
C LEU A 115 8.07 -12.18 -1.49
N THR A 116 8.56 -12.76 -0.40
CA THR A 116 9.94 -12.59 0.04
C THR A 116 10.93 -13.06 -1.03
N GLU A 117 10.62 -14.19 -1.66
CA GLU A 117 11.44 -14.71 -2.75
C GLU A 117 11.48 -13.75 -3.93
N GLN A 118 10.33 -13.16 -4.29
CA GLN A 118 10.26 -12.21 -5.40
C GLN A 118 11.07 -10.94 -5.11
N PHE A 119 11.04 -10.43 -3.89
CA PHE A 119 11.86 -9.27 -3.52
C PHE A 119 13.34 -9.61 -3.45
N GLY A 120 13.69 -10.85 -3.15
CA GLY A 120 15.07 -11.30 -3.12
C GLY A 120 15.94 -10.71 -2.03
N LYS A 121 15.33 -10.04 -1.06
CA LYS A 121 16.03 -9.44 0.08
C LYS A 121 15.05 -9.33 1.25
N PRO A 122 15.57 -9.15 2.49
CA PRO A 122 14.68 -8.96 3.63
C PRO A 122 13.76 -7.75 3.41
N THR A 123 12.45 -7.99 3.50
CA THR A 123 11.44 -6.97 3.23
C THR A 123 10.31 -7.12 4.24
N LYS A 124 9.88 -6.02 4.83
CA LYS A 124 8.74 -6.03 5.76
C LYS A 124 7.46 -6.21 4.96
N ILE A 125 6.72 -7.27 5.23
CA ILE A 125 5.52 -7.62 4.47
C ILE A 125 4.35 -7.94 5.41
N ILE A 126 3.20 -7.34 5.13
CA ILE A 126 1.94 -7.69 5.76
C ILE A 126 0.98 -8.17 4.68
N ARG A 127 0.39 -9.34 4.87
CA ARG A 127 -0.72 -9.80 4.05
C ARG A 127 -2.01 -9.40 4.75
N THR A 128 -2.93 -8.87 3.98
CA THR A 128 -4.23 -8.46 4.51
C THR A 128 -5.33 -9.09 3.69
N ALA A 129 -6.51 -9.20 4.30
CA ALA A 129 -7.72 -9.61 3.61
C ALA A 129 -8.72 -8.46 3.72
N PRO A 130 -9.10 -7.83 2.61
CA PRO A 130 -10.11 -6.78 2.69
C PRO A 130 -11.45 -7.39 3.12
N ASN A 131 -12.12 -6.72 4.02
CA ASN A 131 -13.44 -7.12 4.47
C ASN A 131 -14.46 -6.25 3.73
N THR A 132 -15.09 -6.82 2.71
CA THR A 132 -15.96 -6.08 1.82
C THR A 132 -17.05 -5.28 2.53
N PRO A 133 -17.79 -5.83 3.49
CA PRO A 133 -18.82 -5.04 4.19
C PRO A 133 -18.28 -3.92 5.04
N ALA A 134 -17.00 -3.95 5.40
CA ALA A 134 -16.39 -2.99 6.29
C ALA A 134 -15.30 -2.15 5.62
N LEU A 135 -15.33 -2.04 4.30
CA LEU A 135 -14.29 -1.29 3.58
C LEU A 135 -14.29 0.20 3.92
N VAL A 136 -15.39 0.73 4.43
CA VAL A 136 -15.43 2.11 4.88
C VAL A 136 -15.09 2.14 6.36
N GLY A 137 -13.97 2.73 6.69
CA GLY A 137 -13.54 2.92 8.08
C GLY A 137 -12.59 1.86 8.62
N GLU A 138 -12.85 0.58 8.34
CA GLU A 138 -12.01 -0.51 8.87
C GLU A 138 -11.39 -1.39 7.80
N GLY A 139 -11.34 -0.94 6.60
CA GLY A 139 -11.02 -1.60 5.34
C GLY A 139 -10.14 -2.83 5.31
N LEU A 140 -9.20 -3.00 6.21
CA LEU A 140 -8.25 -4.11 6.17
C LEU A 140 -8.13 -4.80 7.51
N THR A 141 -8.09 -6.14 7.44
CA THR A 141 -7.72 -6.96 8.60
C THR A 141 -6.36 -7.57 8.29
N ALA A 142 -5.41 -7.37 9.18
CA ALA A 142 -4.10 -7.98 9.04
C ALA A 142 -4.24 -9.50 9.05
N TYR A 143 -3.70 -10.15 8.03
CA TYR A 143 -3.81 -11.59 7.83
C TYR A 143 -2.56 -12.31 8.28
N HIS A 144 -1.43 -11.85 7.80
CA HIS A 144 -0.11 -12.33 8.15
C HIS A 144 0.88 -11.18 8.06
N ALA A 145 1.82 -11.18 8.99
CA ALA A 145 2.98 -10.30 8.91
C ALA A 145 4.23 -11.17 9.00
N ASN A 146 5.29 -10.80 8.27
CA ASN A 146 6.53 -11.53 8.41
C ASN A 146 7.28 -11.05 9.67
N GLU A 147 8.33 -11.78 10.03
CA GLU A 147 9.08 -11.54 11.27
C GLU A 147 9.79 -10.17 11.33
N LEU A 148 9.92 -9.52 10.19
CA LEU A 148 10.57 -8.20 10.13
C LEU A 148 9.63 -7.06 10.52
N VAL A 149 8.32 -7.33 10.60
CA VAL A 149 7.33 -6.33 10.98
C VAL A 149 7.24 -6.26 12.49
N SER A 150 7.42 -5.04 13.03
CA SER A 150 7.33 -4.82 14.46
C SER A 150 5.89 -4.97 14.96
N ASP A 151 5.73 -5.50 16.17
CA ASP A 151 4.43 -5.58 16.83
C ASP A 151 3.79 -4.20 17.00
N ASP A 152 4.57 -3.15 17.01
CA ASP A 152 4.08 -1.78 17.13
C ASP A 152 3.13 -1.39 15.99
N PHE A 153 3.22 -2.06 14.83
CA PHE A 153 2.29 -1.82 13.73
C PHE A 153 0.85 -2.21 14.10
N PHE A 154 0.68 -3.06 15.08
CA PHE A 154 -0.63 -3.60 15.43
C PHE A 154 -1.21 -3.00 16.72
N SER A 155 -0.54 -2.06 17.30
CA SER A 155 -1.00 -1.44 18.53
C SER A 155 -1.71 -0.10 18.33
#